data_2833129595f7774d39eaee4bcf32202c
#
_entry.id   2833129595f7774d39eaee4bcf32202c
#
_cell.length_a   1.000
_cell.length_b   1.000
_cell.length_c   1.000
_cell.angle_alpha   90.00
_cell.angle_beta   90.00
_cell.angle_gamma   90.00
#
_symmetry.space_group_name_H-M   'P 1'
#
loop_
_entity.id
_entity.type
_entity.pdbx_description
1 polymer ?
#
loop_
_entity_poly.entity_id
_entity_poly.type
_entity_poly.pdbx_seq_one_letter_code
_entity_poly.pdbx_strand_id
1 'polypeptide(L)'
;MTNSIQKINTNTNTNTNTNTKTNNIFYQTLKISVMVQAITAIIEIIALVFSRNTPPQYLLINHLLYLELTVQLIEGIFYIWLVYNFNKVTNVTPKRYVDWAITTPTMLTTLMVYLIFLGKRHNNIDTAGMTLFGTLKDNLDSVSKVMTLNWLMLLFGYLGEVKIISTGLGVFMGFIPFLIYYYVIYYKFATQSDTGLKIFWYFFFFWSIYGIAALMPYNIKNSIYNILDLFAKNFFGIFLAYIIFSKNF
;
A
#
# COMPACT_ATOMS: atom_id res chain seq x y z
N MET A 1 -30.57 -40.41 -20.92
CA MET A 1 -30.54 -38.97 -21.25
C MET A 1 -30.89 -38.06 -20.07
N THR A 2 -31.62 -38.48 -19.05
CA THR A 2 -32.06 -37.68 -17.90
C THR A 2 -30.93 -37.33 -16.91
N ASN A 3 -29.92 -38.18 -16.76
CA ASN A 3 -28.82 -37.94 -15.77
C ASN A 3 -27.77 -36.92 -16.22
N SER A 4 -27.63 -36.67 -17.53
CA SER A 4 -26.67 -35.65 -18.04
C SER A 4 -27.23 -34.23 -17.93
N ILE A 5 -28.53 -34.04 -18.09
CA ILE A 5 -29.18 -32.71 -17.98
C ILE A 5 -29.22 -32.24 -16.52
N GLN A 6 -29.43 -33.15 -15.56
CA GLN A 6 -29.40 -32.80 -14.14
C GLN A 6 -27.98 -32.42 -13.63
N LYS A 7 -26.93 -33.05 -14.18
CA LYS A 7 -25.54 -32.73 -13.84
C LYS A 7 -25.07 -31.39 -14.41
N ILE A 8 -25.56 -31.02 -15.59
CA ILE A 8 -25.27 -29.71 -16.22
C ILE A 8 -26.00 -28.59 -15.48
N ASN A 9 -27.24 -28.79 -15.05
CA ASN A 9 -28.01 -27.77 -14.32
C ASN A 9 -27.51 -27.56 -12.90
N THR A 10 -27.02 -28.58 -12.20
CA THR A 10 -26.41 -28.43 -10.87
C THR A 10 -25.07 -27.73 -10.95
N ASN A 11 -24.23 -28.00 -11.96
CA ASN A 11 -22.96 -27.33 -12.13
C ASN A 11 -23.12 -25.83 -12.54
N THR A 12 -24.10 -25.50 -13.36
CA THR A 12 -24.39 -24.09 -13.70
C THR A 12 -24.96 -23.33 -12.53
N ASN A 13 -25.85 -23.91 -11.72
CA ASN A 13 -26.40 -23.26 -10.53
C ASN A 13 -25.36 -23.04 -9.41
N THR A 14 -24.45 -23.99 -9.19
CA THR A 14 -23.35 -23.82 -8.24
C THR A 14 -22.35 -22.76 -8.69
N ASN A 15 -22.01 -22.70 -9.97
CA ASN A 15 -21.09 -21.69 -10.51
C ASN A 15 -21.69 -20.27 -10.48
N THR A 16 -22.99 -20.10 -10.80
CA THR A 16 -23.66 -18.80 -10.69
C THR A 16 -23.77 -18.34 -9.24
N ASN A 17 -24.10 -19.21 -8.30
CA ASN A 17 -24.18 -18.87 -6.87
C ASN A 17 -22.82 -18.50 -6.28
N THR A 18 -21.74 -19.19 -6.65
CA THR A 18 -20.37 -18.86 -6.20
C THR A 18 -19.90 -17.52 -6.76
N ASN A 19 -20.14 -17.25 -8.04
CA ASN A 19 -19.78 -15.98 -8.67
C ASN A 19 -20.55 -14.78 -8.07
N THR A 20 -21.84 -14.95 -7.77
CA THR A 20 -22.66 -13.93 -7.12
C THR A 20 -22.16 -13.65 -5.71
N LYS A 21 -21.81 -14.69 -4.95
CA LYS A 21 -21.29 -14.58 -3.58
C LYS A 21 -19.91 -13.88 -3.56
N THR A 22 -18.99 -14.24 -4.44
CA THR A 22 -17.65 -13.62 -4.50
C THR A 22 -17.71 -12.18 -5.00
N ASN A 23 -18.60 -11.86 -5.92
CA ASN A 23 -18.84 -10.48 -6.36
C ASN A 23 -19.42 -9.62 -5.21
N ASN A 24 -20.30 -10.20 -4.39
CA ASN A 24 -20.81 -9.53 -3.19
C ASN A 24 -19.70 -9.25 -2.16
N ILE A 25 -18.79 -10.22 -1.93
CA ILE A 25 -17.64 -10.02 -1.02
C ILE A 25 -16.74 -8.89 -1.53
N PHE A 26 -16.43 -8.86 -2.82
CA PHE A 26 -15.63 -7.77 -3.40
C PHE A 26 -16.30 -6.41 -3.18
N TYR A 27 -17.59 -6.28 -3.41
CA TYR A 27 -18.32 -5.03 -3.19
C TYR A 27 -18.41 -4.63 -1.70
N GLN A 28 -18.55 -5.59 -0.80
CA GLN A 28 -18.56 -5.33 0.65
C GLN A 28 -17.19 -4.85 1.15
N THR A 29 -16.12 -5.54 0.77
CA THR A 29 -14.75 -5.10 1.13
C THR A 29 -14.43 -3.72 0.57
N LEU A 30 -14.90 -3.40 -0.65
CA LEU A 30 -14.76 -2.08 -1.25
C LEU A 30 -15.44 -0.98 -0.39
N LYS A 31 -16.69 -1.20 0.04
CA LYS A 31 -17.41 -0.24 0.91
C LYS A 31 -16.72 -0.05 2.26
N ILE A 32 -16.27 -1.14 2.86
CA ILE A 32 -15.52 -1.09 4.12
C ILE A 32 -14.25 -0.26 3.94
N SER A 33 -13.51 -0.48 2.85
CA SER A 33 -12.30 0.29 2.56
C SER A 33 -12.58 1.79 2.43
N VAL A 34 -13.65 2.19 1.71
CA VAL A 34 -14.03 3.61 1.61
C VAL A 34 -14.32 4.22 2.98
N MET A 35 -15.07 3.50 3.84
CA MET A 35 -15.38 4.00 5.18
C MET A 35 -14.11 4.14 6.04
N VAL A 36 -13.24 3.14 6.04
CA VAL A 36 -11.98 3.19 6.81
C VAL A 36 -11.09 4.30 6.31
N GLN A 37 -10.94 4.47 4.99
CA GLN A 37 -10.15 5.56 4.42
C GLN A 37 -10.66 6.94 4.81
N ALA A 38 -12.00 7.15 4.80
CA ALA A 38 -12.58 8.40 5.23
C ALA A 38 -12.28 8.69 6.72
N ILE A 39 -12.40 7.68 7.59
CA ILE A 39 -12.07 7.79 9.01
C ILE A 39 -10.58 8.09 9.19
N THR A 40 -9.71 7.38 8.49
CA THR A 40 -8.25 7.59 8.54
C THR A 40 -7.88 9.01 8.11
N ALA A 41 -8.42 9.50 6.99
CA ALA A 41 -8.17 10.86 6.53
C ALA A 41 -8.59 11.92 7.57
N ILE A 42 -9.74 11.72 8.25
CA ILE A 42 -10.18 12.60 9.34
C ILE A 42 -9.19 12.58 10.50
N ILE A 43 -8.72 11.39 10.92
CA ILE A 43 -7.74 11.24 12.01
C ILE A 43 -6.44 11.96 11.65
N GLU A 44 -5.93 11.77 10.43
CA GLU A 44 -4.71 12.42 9.95
C GLU A 44 -4.83 13.94 9.88
N ILE A 45 -5.96 14.47 9.39
CA ILE A 45 -6.25 15.92 9.38
C ILE A 45 -6.27 16.48 10.80
N ILE A 46 -6.94 15.81 11.72
CA ILE A 46 -6.97 16.22 13.13
C ILE A 46 -5.55 16.19 13.71
N ALA A 47 -4.77 15.15 13.45
CA ALA A 47 -3.37 15.07 13.91
C ALA A 47 -2.53 16.22 13.37
N LEU A 48 -2.68 16.61 12.09
CA LEU A 48 -2.00 17.76 11.51
C LEU A 48 -2.40 19.09 12.17
N VAL A 49 -3.66 19.25 12.59
CA VAL A 49 -4.07 20.42 13.37
C VAL A 49 -3.38 20.46 14.74
N PHE A 50 -3.29 19.31 15.41
CA PHE A 50 -2.58 19.19 16.70
C PHE A 50 -1.04 19.29 16.57
N SER A 51 -0.50 19.05 15.39
CA SER A 51 0.95 19.07 15.13
C SER A 51 1.59 20.46 15.18
N ARG A 52 0.79 21.54 15.29
CA ARG A 52 1.28 22.93 15.33
C ARG A 52 2.28 23.20 16.45
N ASN A 53 2.23 22.43 17.54
CA ASN A 53 3.11 22.53 18.70
C ASN A 53 4.13 21.38 18.77
N THR A 54 4.43 20.73 17.63
CA THR A 54 5.41 19.63 17.57
C THR A 54 6.83 20.18 17.83
N PRO A 55 7.59 19.57 18.75
CA PRO A 55 8.97 19.97 19.00
C PRO A 55 9.84 19.87 17.74
N PRO A 56 10.86 20.75 17.58
CA PRO A 56 11.68 20.82 16.36
C PRO A 56 12.28 19.48 15.91
N GLN A 57 12.67 18.64 16.84
CA GLN A 57 13.25 17.32 16.56
C GLN A 57 12.27 16.31 15.95
N TYR A 58 10.96 16.62 15.91
CA TYR A 58 9.91 15.77 15.36
C TYR A 58 9.15 16.40 14.20
N LEU A 59 9.54 17.58 13.74
CA LEU A 59 8.87 18.27 12.61
C LEU A 59 8.83 17.43 11.34
N LEU A 60 9.81 16.55 11.16
CA LEU A 60 9.82 15.62 10.03
C LEU A 60 8.59 14.71 10.02
N ILE A 61 8.09 14.28 11.19
CA ILE A 61 6.88 13.43 11.29
C ILE A 61 5.65 14.12 10.69
N ASN A 62 5.53 15.44 10.87
CA ASN A 62 4.45 16.21 10.24
C ASN A 62 4.54 16.16 8.71
N HIS A 63 5.75 16.28 8.15
CA HIS A 63 5.94 16.17 6.70
C HIS A 63 5.59 14.77 6.18
N LEU A 64 5.92 13.72 6.94
CA LEU A 64 5.54 12.34 6.59
C LEU A 64 4.02 12.16 6.65
N LEU A 65 3.36 12.74 7.65
CA LEU A 65 1.90 12.68 7.74
C LEU A 65 1.21 13.40 6.57
N TYR A 66 1.78 14.51 6.06
CA TYR A 66 1.29 15.14 4.82
C TYR A 66 1.42 14.22 3.60
N LEU A 67 2.50 13.42 3.51
CA LEU A 67 2.64 12.44 2.43
C LEU A 67 1.58 11.34 2.54
N GLU A 68 1.34 10.80 3.75
CA GLU A 68 0.31 9.77 3.96
C GLU A 68 -1.09 10.31 3.65
N LEU A 69 -1.42 11.54 4.10
CA LEU A 69 -2.69 12.18 3.74
C LEU A 69 -2.84 12.35 2.21
N THR A 70 -1.75 12.64 1.50
CA THR A 70 -1.77 12.69 0.04
C THR A 70 -2.08 11.33 -0.57
N VAL A 71 -1.47 10.25 -0.07
CA VAL A 71 -1.79 8.87 -0.45
C VAL A 71 -3.27 8.57 -0.20
N GLN A 72 -3.78 8.92 1.00
CA GLN A 72 -5.18 8.73 1.36
C GLN A 72 -6.15 9.45 0.42
N LEU A 73 -5.84 10.68 0.02
CA LEU A 73 -6.68 11.45 -0.90
C LEU A 73 -6.72 10.82 -2.30
N ILE A 74 -5.57 10.43 -2.84
CA ILE A 74 -5.48 9.79 -4.17
C ILE A 74 -6.26 8.47 -4.16
N GLU A 75 -5.98 7.63 -3.18
CA GLU A 75 -6.65 6.34 -3.02
C GLU A 75 -8.16 6.49 -2.76
N GLY A 76 -8.55 7.40 -1.88
CA GLY A 76 -9.94 7.69 -1.56
C GLY A 76 -10.75 8.09 -2.80
N ILE A 77 -10.18 8.96 -3.66
CA ILE A 77 -10.78 9.34 -4.95
C ILE A 77 -10.97 8.11 -5.84
N PHE A 78 -9.94 7.26 -5.95
CA PHE A 78 -10.03 6.02 -6.74
C PHE A 78 -11.11 5.07 -6.21
N TYR A 79 -11.19 4.86 -4.90
CA TYR A 79 -12.16 3.96 -4.28
C TYR A 79 -13.60 4.48 -4.38
N ILE A 80 -13.81 5.79 -4.18
CA ILE A 80 -15.11 6.44 -4.39
C ILE A 80 -15.55 6.27 -5.85
N TRP A 81 -14.65 6.56 -6.79
CA TRP A 81 -14.91 6.34 -8.21
C TRP A 81 -15.30 4.88 -8.50
N LEU A 82 -14.60 3.93 -7.88
CA LEU A 82 -14.87 2.50 -8.08
C LEU A 82 -16.24 2.09 -7.52
N VAL A 83 -16.66 2.61 -6.36
CA VAL A 83 -18.01 2.35 -5.82
C VAL A 83 -19.09 2.81 -6.78
N TYR A 84 -18.99 4.03 -7.33
CA TYR A 84 -19.96 4.56 -8.28
C TYR A 84 -20.00 3.82 -9.63
N ASN A 85 -18.86 3.24 -10.05
CA ASN A 85 -18.74 2.57 -11.33
C ASN A 85 -18.64 1.05 -11.20
N PHE A 86 -18.88 0.48 -10.03
CA PHE A 86 -18.67 -0.94 -9.74
C PHE A 86 -19.32 -1.87 -10.77
N ASN A 87 -20.57 -1.61 -11.13
CA ASN A 87 -21.33 -2.42 -12.10
C ASN A 87 -20.97 -2.12 -13.57
N LYS A 88 -20.21 -1.07 -13.84
CA LYS A 88 -19.83 -0.65 -15.21
C LYS A 88 -18.41 -1.09 -15.57
N VAL A 89 -17.56 -1.34 -14.57
CA VAL A 89 -16.16 -1.70 -14.78
C VAL A 89 -16.01 -3.20 -14.87
N THR A 90 -15.62 -3.68 -16.04
CA THR A 90 -15.40 -5.12 -16.30
C THR A 90 -14.10 -5.64 -15.68
N ASN A 91 -13.04 -4.82 -15.67
CA ASN A 91 -11.76 -5.14 -15.01
C ASN A 91 -11.18 -3.88 -14.35
N VAL A 92 -11.16 -3.87 -13.00
CA VAL A 92 -10.63 -2.77 -12.21
C VAL A 92 -9.11 -2.88 -12.01
N THR A 93 -8.55 -4.08 -12.03
CA THR A 93 -7.16 -4.31 -11.62
C THR A 93 -6.14 -3.48 -12.41
N PRO A 94 -6.19 -3.35 -13.74
CA PRO A 94 -5.28 -2.47 -14.47
C PRO A 94 -5.34 -1.00 -14.01
N LYS A 95 -6.51 -0.54 -13.55
CA LYS A 95 -6.70 0.84 -13.07
C LYS A 95 -6.03 1.07 -11.70
N ARG A 96 -5.93 0.03 -10.86
CA ARG A 96 -5.17 0.09 -9.60
C ARG A 96 -3.69 0.39 -9.82
N TYR A 97 -3.11 -0.06 -10.93
CA TYR A 97 -1.71 0.22 -11.24
C TYR A 97 -1.46 1.71 -11.49
N VAL A 98 -2.47 2.47 -11.94
CA VAL A 98 -2.36 3.94 -12.09
C VAL A 98 -2.28 4.59 -10.70
N ASP A 99 -3.14 4.17 -9.77
CA ASP A 99 -3.07 4.60 -8.37
C ASP A 99 -1.72 4.20 -7.74
N TRP A 100 -1.33 2.95 -7.87
CA TRP A 100 -0.09 2.42 -7.29
C TRP A 100 1.17 3.07 -7.85
N ALA A 101 1.17 3.48 -9.12
CA ALA A 101 2.32 4.16 -9.72
C ALA A 101 2.67 5.49 -9.03
N ILE A 102 1.71 6.10 -8.33
CA ILE A 102 1.88 7.35 -7.58
C ILE A 102 1.97 7.04 -6.06
N THR A 103 1.06 6.23 -5.55
CA THR A 103 0.96 6.01 -4.10
C THR A 103 2.10 5.16 -3.56
N THR A 104 2.56 4.12 -4.28
CA THR A 104 3.62 3.24 -3.75
C THR A 104 4.98 3.92 -3.62
N PRO A 105 5.48 4.75 -4.59
CA PRO A 105 6.71 5.50 -4.36
C PRO A 105 6.57 6.53 -3.23
N THR A 106 5.40 7.14 -3.05
CA THR A 106 5.15 8.06 -1.93
C THR A 106 5.27 7.33 -0.59
N MET A 107 4.64 6.17 -0.45
CA MET A 107 4.71 5.34 0.75
C MET A 107 6.13 4.83 1.03
N LEU A 108 6.87 4.41 -0.01
CA LEU A 108 8.28 4.01 0.15
C LEU A 108 9.14 5.20 0.58
N THR A 109 8.84 6.41 0.11
CA THR A 109 9.47 7.64 0.58
C THR A 109 9.21 7.85 2.06
N THR A 110 7.96 7.79 2.49
CA THR A 110 7.59 7.91 3.91
C THR A 110 8.31 6.85 4.76
N LEU A 111 8.28 5.59 4.31
CA LEU A 111 8.94 4.49 5.02
C LEU A 111 10.45 4.75 5.16
N MET A 112 11.17 5.01 4.05
CA MET A 112 12.62 5.22 4.10
C MET A 112 13.01 6.40 4.98
N VAL A 113 12.34 7.54 4.83
CA VAL A 113 12.62 8.74 5.61
C VAL A 113 12.33 8.51 7.11
N TYR A 114 11.26 7.77 7.43
CA TYR A 114 10.96 7.41 8.81
C TYR A 114 12.00 6.45 9.40
N LEU A 115 12.46 5.47 8.63
CA LEU A 115 13.54 4.57 9.07
C LEU A 115 14.85 5.32 9.32
N ILE A 116 15.21 6.29 8.48
CA ILE A 116 16.38 7.16 8.67
C ILE A 116 16.23 8.00 9.95
N PHE A 117 15.04 8.55 10.19
CA PHE A 117 14.73 9.29 11.41
C PHE A 117 14.92 8.41 12.66
N LEU A 118 14.36 7.20 12.65
CA LEU A 118 14.51 6.24 13.76
C LEU A 118 15.96 5.83 14.00
N GLY A 119 16.72 5.60 12.93
CA GLY A 119 18.16 5.29 13.02
C GLY A 119 18.97 6.41 13.65
N LYS A 120 18.72 7.65 13.25
CA LYS A 120 19.38 8.82 13.88
C LYS A 120 19.02 8.95 15.37
N ARG A 121 17.74 8.79 15.70
CA ARG A 121 17.27 8.81 17.09
C ARG A 121 17.91 7.72 17.94
N HIS A 122 17.98 6.50 17.42
CA HIS A 122 18.60 5.36 18.09
C HIS A 122 20.08 5.61 18.41
N ASN A 123 20.77 6.29 17.51
CA ASN A 123 22.19 6.65 17.67
C ASN A 123 22.41 7.99 18.39
N ASN A 124 21.40 8.56 19.04
CA ASN A 124 21.44 9.86 19.74
C ASN A 124 21.91 11.04 18.86
N ILE A 125 21.66 10.97 17.55
CA ILE A 125 21.94 12.07 16.62
C ILE A 125 20.76 13.03 16.65
N ASP A 126 21.05 14.34 16.76
CA ASP A 126 20.01 15.36 16.74
C ASP A 126 19.22 15.33 15.43
N THR A 127 17.90 15.32 15.54
CA THR A 127 16.95 15.33 14.43
C THR A 127 16.28 16.68 14.23
N ALA A 128 16.60 17.68 15.06
CA ALA A 128 16.16 19.05 14.86
C ALA A 128 16.72 19.58 13.52
N GLY A 129 15.86 20.16 12.73
CA GLY A 129 16.25 20.64 11.39
C GLY A 129 16.27 19.57 10.29
N MET A 130 15.95 18.31 10.57
CA MET A 130 15.69 17.33 9.50
C MET A 130 14.51 17.75 8.67
N THR A 131 14.71 17.83 7.35
CA THR A 131 13.65 18.11 6.40
C THR A 131 13.47 16.92 5.45
N LEU A 132 12.27 16.77 4.90
CA LEU A 132 11.98 15.73 3.92
C LEU A 132 12.96 15.81 2.73
N PHE A 133 13.07 16.99 2.11
CA PHE A 133 13.93 17.18 0.93
C PHE A 133 15.42 17.01 1.25
N GLY A 134 15.89 17.50 2.40
CA GLY A 134 17.28 17.29 2.85
C GLY A 134 17.58 15.81 3.01
N THR A 135 16.72 15.07 3.71
CA THR A 135 16.88 13.63 3.91
C THR A 135 16.88 12.84 2.59
N LEU A 136 16.00 13.20 1.65
CA LEU A 136 15.96 12.58 0.33
C LEU A 136 17.21 12.88 -0.49
N LYS A 137 17.70 14.13 -0.46
CA LYS A 137 18.91 14.56 -1.16
C LYS A 137 20.15 13.83 -0.64
N ASP A 138 20.27 13.71 0.67
CA ASP A 138 21.40 13.01 1.31
C ASP A 138 21.43 11.50 1.01
N ASN A 139 20.27 10.93 0.61
CA ASN A 139 20.12 9.51 0.29
C ASN A 139 19.69 9.27 -1.16
N LEU A 140 19.92 10.23 -2.06
CA LEU A 140 19.37 10.26 -3.41
C LEU A 140 19.65 8.99 -4.23
N ASP A 141 20.85 8.43 -4.13
CA ASP A 141 21.23 7.19 -4.81
C ASP A 141 20.35 6.02 -4.40
N SER A 142 20.15 5.82 -3.10
CA SER A 142 19.32 4.73 -2.57
C SER A 142 17.83 4.96 -2.87
N VAL A 143 17.37 6.19 -2.73
CA VAL A 143 15.98 6.58 -3.03
C VAL A 143 15.66 6.37 -4.50
N SER A 144 16.49 6.87 -5.41
CA SER A 144 16.26 6.71 -6.85
C SER A 144 16.27 5.25 -7.28
N LYS A 145 17.19 4.45 -6.72
CA LYS A 145 17.25 3.00 -6.95
C LYS A 145 15.97 2.29 -6.50
N VAL A 146 15.49 2.58 -5.29
CA VAL A 146 14.25 2.01 -4.75
C VAL A 146 13.06 2.40 -5.62
N MET A 147 12.93 3.68 -6.01
CA MET A 147 11.83 4.16 -6.85
C MET A 147 11.82 3.50 -8.23
N THR A 148 12.98 3.42 -8.88
CA THR A 148 13.10 2.78 -10.20
C THR A 148 12.72 1.31 -10.13
N LEU A 149 13.20 0.58 -9.12
CA LEU A 149 12.86 -0.83 -8.92
C LEU A 149 11.39 -1.04 -8.55
N ASN A 150 10.78 -0.12 -7.79
CA ASN A 150 9.35 -0.16 -7.51
C ASN A 150 8.51 -0.01 -8.79
N TRP A 151 8.84 0.96 -9.64
CA TRP A 151 8.14 1.10 -10.93
C TRP A 151 8.36 -0.08 -11.85
N LEU A 152 9.55 -0.68 -11.85
CA LEU A 152 9.83 -1.90 -12.61
C LEU A 152 8.99 -3.09 -12.10
N MET A 153 8.86 -3.25 -10.79
CA MET A 153 7.95 -4.23 -10.17
C MET A 153 6.51 -4.05 -10.65
N LEU A 154 6.01 -2.80 -10.59
CA LEU A 154 4.65 -2.48 -11.04
C LEU A 154 4.47 -2.74 -12.54
N LEU A 155 5.47 -2.43 -13.36
CA LEU A 155 5.43 -2.69 -14.80
C LEU A 155 5.25 -4.18 -15.09
N PHE A 156 6.05 -5.07 -14.49
CA PHE A 156 5.90 -6.51 -14.67
C PHE A 156 4.53 -7.02 -14.18
N GLY A 157 4.07 -6.53 -13.04
CA GLY A 157 2.74 -6.86 -12.54
C GLY A 157 1.63 -6.42 -13.51
N TYR A 158 1.72 -5.20 -14.04
CA TYR A 158 0.78 -4.66 -15.03
C TYR A 158 0.76 -5.47 -16.32
N LEU A 159 1.95 -5.81 -16.88
CA LEU A 159 2.06 -6.63 -18.09
C LEU A 159 1.40 -8.01 -17.91
N GLY A 160 1.53 -8.60 -16.71
CA GLY A 160 0.84 -9.85 -16.35
C GLY A 160 -0.68 -9.67 -16.21
N GLU A 161 -1.13 -8.53 -15.68
CA GLU A 161 -2.55 -8.24 -15.51
C GLU A 161 -3.28 -8.00 -16.84
N VAL A 162 -2.67 -7.25 -17.77
CA VAL A 162 -3.20 -7.00 -19.11
C VAL A 162 -2.94 -8.14 -20.09
N LYS A 163 -2.36 -9.26 -19.61
CA LYS A 163 -2.13 -10.49 -20.40
C LYS A 163 -1.14 -10.33 -21.57
N ILE A 164 -0.23 -9.35 -21.53
CA ILE A 164 0.90 -9.27 -22.45
C ILE A 164 1.89 -10.43 -22.17
N ILE A 165 2.07 -10.76 -20.89
CA ILE A 165 2.75 -11.95 -20.42
C ILE A 165 1.81 -12.77 -19.53
N SER A 166 2.15 -14.01 -19.21
CA SER A 166 1.35 -14.79 -18.27
C SER A 166 1.39 -14.13 -16.87
N THR A 167 0.28 -14.20 -16.12
CA THR A 167 0.20 -13.59 -14.77
C THR A 167 1.29 -14.15 -13.85
N GLY A 168 1.55 -15.47 -13.90
CA GLY A 168 2.61 -16.09 -13.10
C GLY A 168 4.01 -15.56 -13.44
N LEU A 169 4.30 -15.36 -14.73
CA LEU A 169 5.57 -14.77 -15.17
C LEU A 169 5.67 -13.30 -14.71
N GLY A 170 4.59 -12.52 -14.84
CA GLY A 170 4.55 -11.13 -14.38
C GLY A 170 4.82 -11.01 -12.88
N VAL A 171 4.20 -11.87 -12.07
CA VAL A 171 4.43 -11.93 -10.62
C VAL A 171 5.87 -12.32 -10.32
N PHE A 172 6.39 -13.40 -10.94
CA PHE A 172 7.77 -13.85 -10.75
C PHE A 172 8.78 -12.74 -11.08
N MET A 173 8.65 -12.12 -12.25
CA MET A 173 9.52 -11.03 -12.69
C MET A 173 9.39 -9.79 -11.81
N GLY A 174 8.19 -9.51 -11.28
CA GLY A 174 7.94 -8.42 -10.34
C GLY A 174 8.57 -8.64 -8.97
N PHE A 175 8.64 -9.87 -8.48
CA PHE A 175 9.30 -10.18 -7.21
C PHE A 175 10.81 -9.94 -7.25
N ILE A 176 11.48 -10.01 -8.40
CA ILE A 176 12.92 -9.74 -8.50
C ILE A 176 13.24 -8.30 -8.07
N PRO A 177 12.73 -7.23 -8.73
CA PRO A 177 12.98 -5.86 -8.28
C PRO A 177 12.40 -5.57 -6.89
N PHE A 178 11.28 -6.21 -6.50
CA PHE A 178 10.71 -6.13 -5.17
C PHE A 178 11.72 -6.54 -4.08
N LEU A 179 12.31 -7.72 -4.20
CA LEU A 179 13.29 -8.22 -3.24
C LEU A 179 14.56 -7.37 -3.22
N ILE A 180 15.00 -6.87 -4.39
CA ILE A 180 16.20 -6.03 -4.49
C ILE A 180 15.98 -4.70 -3.76
N TYR A 181 14.85 -3.99 -4.00
CA TYR A 181 14.66 -2.71 -3.32
C TYR A 181 14.36 -2.87 -1.82
N TYR A 182 13.66 -3.93 -1.40
CA TYR A 182 13.50 -4.21 0.02
C TYR A 182 14.82 -4.58 0.69
N TYR A 183 15.72 -5.29 -0.01
CA TYR A 183 17.08 -5.51 0.50
C TYR A 183 17.87 -4.21 0.69
N VAL A 184 17.74 -3.25 -0.25
CA VAL A 184 18.36 -1.92 -0.10
C VAL A 184 17.80 -1.19 1.13
N ILE A 185 16.47 -1.19 1.32
CA ILE A 185 15.82 -0.56 2.48
C ILE A 185 16.27 -1.24 3.78
N TYR A 186 16.30 -2.57 3.81
CA TYR A 186 16.74 -3.35 4.96
C TYR A 186 18.14 -2.96 5.38
N TYR A 187 19.09 -3.12 4.45
CA TYR A 187 20.52 -2.96 4.74
C TYR A 187 20.91 -1.50 5.06
N LYS A 188 20.32 -0.55 4.32
CA LYS A 188 20.70 0.87 4.46
C LYS A 188 20.00 1.56 5.63
N PHE A 189 18.73 1.21 5.91
CA PHE A 189 17.88 2.02 6.79
C PHE A 189 17.26 1.23 7.94
N ALA A 190 16.72 0.01 7.70
CA ALA A 190 15.94 -0.68 8.71
C ALA A 190 16.78 -1.21 9.87
N THR A 191 18.00 -1.70 9.58
CA THR A 191 18.92 -2.26 10.59
C THR A 191 19.50 -1.22 11.54
N GLN A 192 19.23 0.07 11.34
CA GLN A 192 19.76 1.14 12.15
C GLN A 192 19.02 1.29 13.51
N SER A 193 17.87 0.64 13.70
CA SER A 193 17.13 0.62 14.96
C SER A 193 16.18 -0.57 15.06
N ASP A 194 15.94 -1.08 16.28
CA ASP A 194 15.03 -2.20 16.54
C ASP A 194 13.59 -1.89 16.11
N THR A 195 13.13 -0.66 16.36
CA THR A 195 11.79 -0.21 15.93
C THR A 195 11.71 -0.13 14.41
N GLY A 196 12.75 0.37 13.75
CA GLY A 196 12.85 0.40 12.29
C GLY A 196 12.77 -0.99 11.68
N LEU A 197 13.45 -1.95 12.29
CA LEU A 197 13.43 -3.35 11.85
C LEU A 197 12.01 -3.96 11.92
N LYS A 198 11.26 -3.70 13.00
CA LYS A 198 9.87 -4.16 13.16
C LYS A 198 8.95 -3.55 12.10
N ILE A 199 9.07 -2.25 11.84
CA ILE A 199 8.29 -1.55 10.82
C ILE A 199 8.63 -2.06 9.42
N PHE A 200 9.91 -2.28 9.12
CA PHE A 200 10.35 -2.87 7.87
C PHE A 200 9.69 -4.23 7.61
N TRP A 201 9.72 -5.15 8.59
CA TRP A 201 9.11 -6.48 8.44
C TRP A 201 7.60 -6.42 8.29
N TYR A 202 6.94 -5.48 8.96
CA TYR A 202 5.52 -5.21 8.76
C TYR A 202 5.21 -4.86 7.30
N PHE A 203 5.89 -3.87 6.72
CA PHE A 203 5.68 -3.45 5.33
C PHE A 203 6.05 -4.55 4.35
N PHE A 204 7.21 -5.19 4.51
CA PHE A 204 7.66 -6.28 3.66
C PHE A 204 6.62 -7.42 3.61
N PHE A 205 6.07 -7.82 4.75
CA PHE A 205 5.06 -8.86 4.84
C PHE A 205 3.79 -8.50 4.08
N PHE A 206 3.17 -7.36 4.39
CA PHE A 206 1.92 -6.96 3.74
C PHE A 206 2.09 -6.72 2.25
N TRP A 207 3.19 -6.10 1.81
CA TRP A 207 3.45 -5.86 0.39
C TRP A 207 3.73 -7.15 -0.39
N SER A 208 4.36 -8.15 0.22
CA SER A 208 4.55 -9.47 -0.39
C SER A 208 3.22 -10.15 -0.72
N ILE A 209 2.19 -9.94 0.12
CA ILE A 209 0.86 -10.55 -0.09
C ILE A 209 0.18 -9.98 -1.35
N TYR A 210 0.43 -8.73 -1.76
CA TYR A 210 -0.12 -8.20 -3.02
C TYR A 210 0.32 -9.03 -4.24
N GLY A 211 1.60 -9.41 -4.30
CA GLY A 211 2.11 -10.27 -5.36
C GLY A 211 1.47 -11.66 -5.37
N ILE A 212 1.25 -12.25 -4.19
CA ILE A 212 0.56 -13.55 -4.06
C ILE A 212 -0.92 -13.41 -4.47
N ALA A 213 -1.59 -12.34 -4.02
CA ALA A 213 -2.98 -12.07 -4.37
C ALA A 213 -3.18 -11.87 -5.88
N ALA A 214 -2.18 -11.39 -6.62
CA ALA A 214 -2.23 -11.25 -8.07
C ALA A 214 -2.50 -12.57 -8.81
N LEU A 215 -2.16 -13.71 -8.22
CA LEU A 215 -2.40 -15.05 -8.77
C LEU A 215 -3.83 -15.56 -8.54
N MET A 216 -4.62 -14.87 -7.71
CA MET A 216 -5.97 -15.29 -7.34
C MET A 216 -7.01 -14.92 -8.41
N PRO A 217 -8.19 -15.60 -8.43
CA PRO A 217 -9.31 -15.21 -9.27
C PRO A 217 -9.73 -13.76 -9.03
N TYR A 218 -10.24 -13.09 -10.06
CA TYR A 218 -10.53 -11.65 -10.11
C TYR A 218 -11.20 -11.08 -8.85
N ASN A 219 -12.35 -11.64 -8.44
CA ASN A 219 -13.10 -11.11 -7.29
C ASN A 219 -12.35 -11.31 -5.96
N ILE A 220 -11.71 -12.48 -5.79
CA ILE A 220 -10.92 -12.78 -4.59
C ILE A 220 -9.70 -11.86 -4.53
N LYS A 221 -8.95 -11.74 -5.63
CA LYS A 221 -7.81 -10.84 -5.77
C LYS A 221 -8.17 -9.41 -5.35
N ASN A 222 -9.23 -8.85 -5.92
CA ASN A 222 -9.63 -7.48 -5.63
C ASN A 222 -10.20 -7.30 -4.21
N SER A 223 -10.84 -8.33 -3.64
CA SER A 223 -11.22 -8.32 -2.22
C SER A 223 -10.01 -8.29 -1.30
N ILE A 224 -8.98 -9.09 -1.61
CA ILE A 224 -7.72 -9.09 -0.85
C ILE A 224 -7.02 -7.74 -0.97
N TYR A 225 -6.95 -7.15 -2.17
CA TYR A 225 -6.35 -5.81 -2.35
C TYR A 225 -7.07 -4.75 -1.51
N ASN A 226 -8.41 -4.76 -1.47
CA ASN A 226 -9.15 -3.84 -0.62
C ASN A 226 -8.77 -3.96 0.86
N ILE A 227 -8.57 -5.19 1.35
CA ILE A 227 -8.17 -5.45 2.74
C ILE A 227 -6.70 -5.05 2.96
N LEU A 228 -5.82 -5.40 2.02
CA LEU A 228 -4.39 -5.08 2.13
C LEU A 228 -4.15 -3.57 2.16
N ASP A 229 -4.92 -2.80 1.40
CA ASP A 229 -4.82 -1.34 1.39
C ASP A 229 -5.08 -0.75 2.80
N LEU A 230 -5.97 -1.37 3.62
CA LEU A 230 -6.19 -0.96 5.00
C LEU A 230 -4.92 -1.13 5.87
N PHE A 231 -4.20 -2.22 5.70
CA PHE A 231 -2.98 -2.49 6.47
C PHE A 231 -1.76 -1.78 5.90
N ALA A 232 -1.62 -1.76 4.59
CA ALA A 232 -0.43 -1.21 3.96
C ALA A 232 -0.41 0.33 3.93
N LYS A 233 -1.57 0.97 3.83
CA LYS A 233 -1.72 2.42 3.67
C LYS A 233 -2.30 3.08 4.91
N ASN A 234 -3.56 2.78 5.27
CA ASN A 234 -4.25 3.46 6.36
C ASN A 234 -3.56 3.29 7.72
N PHE A 235 -3.04 2.09 8.03
CA PHE A 235 -2.43 1.83 9.32
C PHE A 235 -1.20 2.70 9.57
N PHE A 236 -0.39 2.98 8.55
CA PHE A 236 0.82 3.78 8.72
C PHE A 236 0.49 5.26 8.97
N GLY A 237 -0.49 5.82 8.27
CA GLY A 237 -0.99 7.17 8.55
C GLY A 237 -1.55 7.30 9.97
N ILE A 238 -2.37 6.32 10.41
CA ILE A 238 -2.86 6.27 11.80
C ILE A 238 -1.70 6.15 12.80
N PHE A 239 -0.69 5.36 12.50
CA PHE A 239 0.49 5.21 13.34
C PHE A 239 1.25 6.54 13.51
N LEU A 240 1.50 7.28 12.43
CA LEU A 240 2.11 8.61 12.50
C LEU A 240 1.24 9.61 13.26
N ALA A 241 -0.07 9.59 13.02
CA ALA A 241 -1.03 10.40 13.77
C ALA A 241 -1.00 10.09 15.27
N TYR A 242 -0.92 8.81 15.64
CA TYR A 242 -0.80 8.38 17.04
C TYR A 242 0.48 8.94 17.69
N ILE A 243 1.62 8.95 17.00
CA ILE A 243 2.87 9.55 17.53
C ILE A 243 2.65 11.02 17.86
N ILE A 244 1.95 11.77 17.00
CA ILE A 244 1.66 13.19 17.22
C ILE A 244 0.71 13.39 18.41
N PHE A 245 -0.35 12.59 18.52
CA PHE A 245 -1.33 12.70 19.62
C PHE A 245 -0.76 12.31 20.97
N SER A 246 0.03 11.23 21.01
CA SER A 246 0.57 10.70 22.26
C SER A 246 1.69 11.57 22.83
N LYS A 247 2.25 12.48 22.02
CA LYS A 247 3.47 13.24 22.33
C LYS A 247 4.60 12.33 22.86
N ASN A 248 4.53 11.03 22.58
CA ASN A 248 5.57 10.05 22.86
C ASN A 248 6.65 10.17 21.78
N PHE A 249 7.28 11.33 21.83
CA PHE A 249 8.35 11.69 20.93
C PHE A 249 9.67 11.08 21.37
#